data_d7160b206571b791d32f875fc2d36f93
#
_entry.id   d7160b206571b791d32f875fc2d36f93
#
_cell.length_a   1.000
_cell.length_b   1.000
_cell.length_c   1.000
_cell.angle_alpha   90.00
_cell.angle_beta   90.00
_cell.angle_gamma   90.00
#
_symmetry.space_group_name_H-M   'P 1'
#
loop_
_entity.id
_entity.type
_entity.pdbx_description
1 polymer ?
#
loop_
_entity_poly.entity_id
_entity_poly.type
_entity_poly.pdbx_seq_one_letter_code
_entity_poly.pdbx_strand_id
1 'polypeptide(L)'
;MIRCIYSPFTDIYFHLAAEEYLLKQGNEDIFMLWQDTPSVVIGKHQRLLSEVDQEWAEREQVHIARRFSGGGAVYHDLGNVNLTFIETTPRLPEFVTYLQRTLDFLSSMGLMATGGERLGIYLNGLKISGSAQCLYKDRVLYHCTLLYDTDLTALHQALNPEPMVDDETLSSVYAVPSVRSEVTNIRRHVPAGTVTDFKEKAFQYFSKSQSVSAFTREEIEAINQLREEKYIQKEWIYSR
;
A
#
# COMPACT_ATOMS: atom_id res chain seq x y z
N MET A 1 -14.41 16.58 9.99
CA MET A 1 -15.03 16.00 8.75
C MET A 1 -13.89 15.33 8.00
N ILE A 2 -14.05 14.11 7.54
CA ILE A 2 -13.02 13.40 6.78
C ILE A 2 -13.16 13.73 5.28
N ARG A 3 -12.07 14.05 4.60
CA ARG A 3 -12.05 14.23 3.15
C ARG A 3 -11.85 12.90 2.47
N CYS A 4 -12.75 12.53 1.54
CA CYS A 4 -12.74 11.22 0.88
C CYS A 4 -12.29 11.37 -0.57
N ILE A 5 -11.13 10.81 -0.92
CA ILE A 5 -10.52 10.87 -2.24
C ILE A 5 -10.63 9.51 -2.92
N TYR A 6 -11.25 9.47 -4.08
CA TYR A 6 -11.17 8.34 -4.99
C TYR A 6 -10.17 8.73 -6.09
N SER A 7 -8.95 8.21 -6.02
CA SER A 7 -7.90 8.63 -6.94
C SER A 7 -8.18 8.18 -8.37
N PRO A 8 -8.13 9.08 -9.35
CA PRO A 8 -8.24 8.73 -10.77
C PRO A 8 -6.91 8.28 -11.39
N PHE A 9 -5.80 8.44 -10.66
CA PHE A 9 -4.46 8.11 -11.12
C PHE A 9 -4.15 6.64 -10.88
N THR A 10 -3.15 6.11 -11.61
CA THR A 10 -2.63 4.73 -11.45
C THR A 10 -1.09 4.71 -11.43
N ASP A 11 -0.47 5.83 -11.12
CA ASP A 11 0.98 6.01 -11.01
C ASP A 11 1.41 5.84 -9.55
N ILE A 12 2.16 4.78 -9.26
CA ILE A 12 2.66 4.49 -7.91
C ILE A 12 3.49 5.63 -7.32
N TYR A 13 4.31 6.30 -8.12
CA TYR A 13 5.14 7.40 -7.64
C TYR A 13 4.29 8.61 -7.25
N PHE A 14 3.21 8.88 -8.01
CA PHE A 14 2.24 9.91 -7.65
C PHE A 14 1.55 9.57 -6.33
N HIS A 15 1.09 8.32 -6.15
CA HIS A 15 0.38 7.94 -4.93
C HIS A 15 1.26 8.00 -3.68
N LEU A 16 2.51 7.53 -3.76
CA LEU A 16 3.44 7.64 -2.64
C LEU A 16 3.81 9.08 -2.30
N ALA A 17 3.93 9.94 -3.32
CA ALA A 17 4.11 11.38 -3.13
C ALA A 17 2.86 12.03 -2.52
N ALA A 18 1.66 11.64 -2.97
CA ALA A 18 0.40 12.13 -2.44
C ALA A 18 0.23 11.77 -0.95
N GLU A 19 0.52 10.54 -0.56
CA GLU A 19 0.49 10.13 0.85
C GLU A 19 1.42 10.97 1.72
N GLU A 20 2.67 11.17 1.28
CA GLU A 20 3.63 11.99 2.02
C GLU A 20 3.21 13.46 2.09
N TYR A 21 2.76 14.03 0.98
CA TYR A 21 2.29 15.40 0.91
C TYR A 21 1.09 15.62 1.84
N LEU A 22 0.05 14.80 1.71
CA LEU A 22 -1.16 14.90 2.51
C LEU A 22 -0.89 14.69 4.01
N LEU A 23 0.03 13.80 4.37
CA LEU A 23 0.44 13.60 5.76
C LEU A 23 1.16 14.83 6.33
N LYS A 24 2.08 15.42 5.57
CA LYS A 24 3.00 16.44 6.08
C LYS A 24 2.53 17.87 5.92
N GLN A 25 1.77 18.15 4.87
CA GLN A 25 1.30 19.48 4.51
C GLN A 25 -0.21 19.67 4.73
N GLY A 26 -0.98 18.57 4.69
CA GLY A 26 -2.41 18.60 4.94
C GLY A 26 -2.74 18.80 6.43
N ASN A 27 -3.92 19.33 6.71
CA ASN A 27 -4.47 19.53 8.05
C ASN A 27 -5.83 18.84 8.25
N GLU A 28 -6.33 18.17 7.22
CA GLU A 28 -7.60 17.46 7.24
C GLU A 28 -7.39 15.97 7.48
N ASP A 29 -8.37 15.32 8.07
CA ASP A 29 -8.45 13.85 8.06
C ASP A 29 -8.84 13.38 6.67
N ILE A 30 -8.15 12.33 6.18
CA ILE A 30 -8.29 11.84 4.80
C ILE A 30 -8.53 10.35 4.78
N PHE A 31 -9.48 9.95 3.96
CA PHE A 31 -9.59 8.62 3.41
C PHE A 31 -9.30 8.68 1.90
N MET A 32 -8.35 7.88 1.43
CA MET A 32 -8.03 7.78 0.00
C MET A 32 -8.10 6.32 -0.45
N LEU A 33 -8.81 6.08 -1.55
CA LEU A 33 -8.84 4.80 -2.27
C LEU A 33 -8.12 4.96 -3.61
N TRP A 34 -7.19 4.03 -3.91
CA TRP A 34 -6.33 4.12 -5.06
C TRP A 34 -5.86 2.76 -5.58
N GLN A 35 -5.39 2.72 -6.81
CA GLN A 35 -4.79 1.57 -7.49
C GLN A 35 -3.59 2.01 -8.31
N ASP A 36 -2.71 1.06 -8.63
CA ASP A 36 -1.56 1.30 -9.51
C ASP A 36 -1.52 0.30 -10.65
N THR A 37 -0.86 0.70 -11.73
CA THR A 37 -0.30 -0.24 -12.71
C THR A 37 0.75 -1.14 -12.04
N PRO A 38 1.16 -2.26 -12.68
CA PRO A 38 2.11 -3.20 -12.07
C PRO A 38 3.31 -2.54 -11.44
N SER A 39 3.46 -2.73 -10.12
CA SER A 39 4.48 -2.05 -9.32
C SER A 39 4.90 -2.89 -8.11
N VAL A 40 6.18 -2.87 -7.77
CA VAL A 40 6.68 -3.36 -6.48
C VAL A 40 6.99 -2.17 -5.57
N VAL A 41 6.44 -2.20 -4.36
CA VAL A 41 6.65 -1.14 -3.37
C VAL A 41 7.41 -1.69 -2.17
N ILE A 42 8.66 -1.26 -2.01
CA ILE A 42 9.48 -1.61 -0.85
C ILE A 42 9.32 -0.61 0.29
N GLY A 43 9.50 -1.08 1.52
CA GLY A 43 9.50 -0.23 2.70
C GLY A 43 10.76 0.61 2.82
N LYS A 44 10.67 1.72 3.55
CA LYS A 44 11.77 2.68 3.78
C LYS A 44 13.09 2.03 4.21
N HIS A 45 13.01 0.95 4.99
CA HIS A 45 14.17 0.32 5.64
C HIS A 45 14.57 -1.02 4.99
N GLN A 46 14.05 -1.32 3.80
CA GLN A 46 14.37 -2.55 3.08
C GLN A 46 15.52 -2.37 2.10
N ARG A 47 16.23 -3.46 1.86
CA ARG A 47 17.22 -3.55 0.77
C ARG A 47 16.51 -4.05 -0.48
N LEU A 48 16.59 -3.28 -1.55
CA LEU A 48 15.91 -3.61 -2.79
C LEU A 48 16.31 -4.99 -3.33
N LEU A 49 17.61 -5.25 -3.39
CA LEU A 49 18.19 -6.50 -3.92
C LEU A 49 17.72 -7.76 -3.17
N SER A 50 17.36 -7.62 -1.90
CA SER A 50 16.91 -8.77 -1.07
C SER A 50 15.41 -9.02 -1.16
N GLU A 51 14.66 -8.10 -1.75
CA GLU A 51 13.20 -8.12 -1.72
C GLU A 51 12.57 -8.27 -3.11
N VAL A 52 13.28 -7.86 -4.17
CA VAL A 52 12.72 -7.70 -5.51
C VAL A 52 13.59 -8.38 -6.56
N ASP A 53 12.97 -9.21 -7.38
CA ASP A 53 13.58 -9.69 -8.63
C ASP A 53 13.59 -8.54 -9.65
N GLN A 54 14.72 -7.82 -9.70
CA GLN A 54 14.85 -6.64 -10.54
C GLN A 54 14.91 -6.98 -12.03
N GLU A 55 15.52 -8.11 -12.40
CA GLU A 55 15.61 -8.54 -13.80
C GLU A 55 14.22 -8.91 -14.33
N TRP A 56 13.44 -9.62 -13.52
CA TRP A 56 12.04 -9.89 -13.84
C TRP A 56 11.24 -8.60 -13.95
N ALA A 57 11.36 -7.69 -12.98
CA ALA A 57 10.62 -6.45 -12.95
C ALA A 57 10.93 -5.56 -14.17
N GLU A 58 12.19 -5.48 -14.59
CA GLU A 58 12.59 -4.75 -15.78
C GLU A 58 12.03 -5.38 -17.06
N ARG A 59 12.13 -6.70 -17.20
CA ARG A 59 11.62 -7.43 -18.35
C ARG A 59 10.10 -7.30 -18.51
N GLU A 60 9.36 -7.36 -17.41
CA GLU A 60 7.90 -7.24 -17.40
C GLU A 60 7.40 -5.80 -17.27
N GLN A 61 8.31 -4.81 -17.29
CA GLN A 61 8.00 -3.38 -17.17
C GLN A 61 7.25 -3.02 -15.89
N VAL A 62 7.55 -3.72 -14.80
CA VAL A 62 7.00 -3.47 -13.46
C VAL A 62 7.76 -2.33 -12.80
N HIS A 63 7.05 -1.32 -12.31
CA HIS A 63 7.66 -0.20 -11.61
C HIS A 63 8.21 -0.63 -10.24
N ILE A 64 9.38 -0.13 -9.88
CA ILE A 64 9.94 -0.33 -8.54
C ILE A 64 9.93 1.01 -7.81
N ALA A 65 9.26 1.04 -6.66
CA ALA A 65 9.13 2.25 -5.85
C ALA A 65 9.48 1.99 -4.38
N ARG A 66 9.97 3.01 -3.70
CA ARG A 66 10.20 2.98 -2.24
C ARG A 66 9.25 3.94 -1.56
N ARG A 67 8.46 3.44 -0.61
CA ARG A 67 7.60 4.30 0.22
C ARG A 67 8.37 4.88 1.40
N PHE A 68 7.86 5.98 1.96
CA PHE A 68 8.48 6.62 3.14
C PHE A 68 8.10 5.96 4.47
N SER A 69 7.08 5.10 4.48
CA SER A 69 6.71 4.27 5.64
C SER A 69 7.56 2.99 5.72
N GLY A 70 7.55 2.34 6.87
CA GLY A 70 8.22 1.05 7.09
C GLY A 70 7.48 -0.14 6.49
N GLY A 71 7.78 -1.34 6.98
CA GLY A 71 7.13 -2.59 6.58
C GLY A 71 7.82 -3.32 5.43
N GLY A 72 7.25 -4.46 5.01
CA GLY A 72 7.74 -5.35 3.96
C GLY A 72 7.39 -4.89 2.55
N ALA A 73 7.95 -5.58 1.55
CA ALA A 73 7.63 -5.36 0.14
C ALA A 73 6.24 -5.88 -0.21
N VAL A 74 5.58 -5.19 -1.14
CA VAL A 74 4.28 -5.56 -1.68
C VAL A 74 4.27 -5.40 -3.20
N TYR A 75 3.40 -6.15 -3.87
CA TYR A 75 3.14 -6.03 -5.30
C TYR A 75 1.76 -5.41 -5.49
N HIS A 76 1.66 -4.47 -6.40
CA HIS A 76 0.43 -3.82 -6.83
C HIS A 76 0.18 -4.05 -8.31
N ASP A 77 -1.08 -4.19 -8.67
CA ASP A 77 -1.61 -4.14 -10.02
C ASP A 77 -3.04 -3.59 -9.98
N LEU A 78 -3.73 -3.57 -11.12
CA LEU A 78 -5.12 -3.11 -11.17
C LEU A 78 -6.13 -4.09 -10.52
N GLY A 79 -5.69 -5.26 -10.08
CA GLY A 79 -6.45 -6.20 -9.26
C GLY A 79 -6.30 -5.97 -7.75
N ASN A 80 -5.29 -5.18 -7.35
CA ASN A 80 -5.07 -4.75 -5.96
C ASN A 80 -5.76 -3.41 -5.69
N VAL A 81 -6.34 -3.26 -4.51
CA VAL A 81 -6.98 -2.01 -4.06
C VAL A 81 -6.29 -1.52 -2.80
N ASN A 82 -5.89 -0.25 -2.80
CA ASN A 82 -5.21 0.37 -1.67
C ASN A 82 -6.15 1.32 -0.93
N LEU A 83 -6.09 1.26 0.38
CA LEU A 83 -6.80 2.15 1.29
C LEU A 83 -5.77 2.92 2.12
N THR A 84 -5.89 4.24 2.17
CA THR A 84 -5.08 5.11 3.01
C THR A 84 -5.96 5.92 3.94
N PHE A 85 -5.59 5.94 5.21
CA PHE A 85 -6.18 6.78 6.25
C PHE A 85 -5.09 7.71 6.79
N ILE A 86 -5.36 9.01 6.77
CA ILE A 86 -4.50 10.04 7.39
C ILE A 86 -5.37 10.78 8.37
N GLU A 87 -5.01 10.74 9.65
CA GLU A 87 -5.81 11.33 10.72
C GLU A 87 -4.91 12.09 11.70
N THR A 88 -5.45 13.16 12.27
CA THR A 88 -4.83 13.84 13.41
C THR A 88 -5.13 13.08 14.69
N THR A 89 -4.11 12.81 15.49
CA THR A 89 -4.25 12.08 16.74
C THR A 89 -3.47 12.77 17.86
N PRO A 90 -4.12 13.11 19.00
CA PRO A 90 -3.44 13.73 20.13
C PRO A 90 -2.64 12.73 20.97
N ARG A 91 -2.74 11.44 20.67
CA ARG A 91 -2.09 10.34 21.37
C ARG A 91 -1.50 9.36 20.38
N LEU A 92 -0.57 8.51 20.86
CA LEU A 92 -0.07 7.41 20.04
C LEU A 92 -1.25 6.53 19.59
N PRO A 93 -1.48 6.38 18.26
CA PRO A 93 -2.64 5.67 17.76
C PRO A 93 -2.49 4.16 18.01
N GLU A 94 -3.61 3.52 18.29
CA GLU A 94 -3.71 2.06 18.25
C GLU A 94 -3.96 1.62 16.81
N PHE A 95 -2.91 1.21 16.10
CA PHE A 95 -3.01 0.81 14.69
C PHE A 95 -3.97 -0.35 14.45
N VAL A 96 -4.24 -1.17 15.48
CA VAL A 96 -5.26 -2.21 15.44
C VAL A 96 -6.66 -1.65 15.13
N THR A 97 -6.92 -0.39 15.45
CA THR A 97 -8.20 0.28 15.12
C THR A 97 -8.40 0.40 13.61
N TYR A 98 -7.35 0.70 12.86
CA TYR A 98 -7.42 0.77 11.38
C TYR A 98 -7.57 -0.61 10.76
N LEU A 99 -6.87 -1.60 11.31
CA LEU A 99 -7.06 -3.00 10.95
C LEU A 99 -8.52 -3.42 11.15
N GLN A 100 -9.10 -3.10 12.31
CA GLN A 100 -10.48 -3.45 12.64
C GLN A 100 -11.48 -2.79 11.67
N ARG A 101 -11.29 -1.52 11.30
CA ARG A 101 -12.13 -0.85 10.28
C ARG A 101 -12.15 -1.63 8.96
N THR A 102 -11.00 -2.19 8.55
CA THR A 102 -10.90 -2.98 7.31
C THR A 102 -11.54 -4.36 7.48
N LEU A 103 -11.40 -5.00 8.65
CA LEU A 103 -12.09 -6.25 8.97
C LEU A 103 -13.60 -6.07 8.98
N ASP A 104 -14.11 -4.98 9.57
CA ASP A 104 -15.53 -4.64 9.60
C ASP A 104 -16.11 -4.45 8.19
N PHE A 105 -15.34 -3.78 7.32
CA PHE A 105 -15.70 -3.67 5.90
C PHE A 105 -15.82 -5.05 5.24
N LEU A 106 -14.80 -5.90 5.40
CA LEU A 106 -14.83 -7.26 4.83
C LEU A 106 -15.96 -8.10 5.40
N SER A 107 -16.24 -7.97 6.70
CA SER A 107 -17.38 -8.63 7.37
C SER A 107 -18.72 -8.16 6.79
N SER A 108 -18.86 -6.88 6.45
CA SER A 108 -20.08 -6.34 5.79
C SER A 108 -20.33 -6.95 4.41
N MET A 109 -19.30 -7.53 3.79
CA MET A 109 -19.37 -8.28 2.54
C MET A 109 -19.58 -9.79 2.74
N GLY A 110 -19.76 -10.25 3.99
CA GLY A 110 -19.91 -11.65 4.34
C GLY A 110 -18.58 -12.42 4.44
N LEU A 111 -17.45 -11.74 4.52
CA LEU A 111 -16.13 -12.36 4.62
C LEU A 111 -15.68 -12.47 6.08
N MET A 112 -15.35 -13.68 6.52
CA MET A 112 -14.83 -13.95 7.87
C MET A 112 -13.30 -13.82 7.88
N ALA A 113 -12.81 -12.60 7.71
CA ALA A 113 -11.38 -12.30 7.73
C ALA A 113 -10.87 -12.12 9.16
N THR A 114 -9.59 -12.45 9.39
CA THR A 114 -8.94 -12.31 10.70
C THR A 114 -7.69 -11.45 10.59
N GLY A 115 -7.39 -10.70 11.64
CA GLY A 115 -6.15 -9.93 11.76
C GLY A 115 -5.01 -10.80 12.30
N GLY A 116 -3.79 -10.60 11.79
CA GLY A 116 -2.58 -11.22 12.30
C GLY A 116 -1.73 -10.25 13.14
N GLU A 117 -0.74 -10.77 13.83
CA GLU A 117 0.14 -10.03 14.76
C GLU A 117 0.84 -8.81 14.11
N ARG A 118 1.12 -8.87 12.81
CA ARG A 118 1.75 -7.78 12.04
C ARG A 118 0.74 -6.94 11.26
N LEU A 119 -0.50 -6.87 11.72
CA LEU A 119 -1.59 -6.13 11.09
C LEU A 119 -1.90 -6.57 9.63
N GLY A 120 -1.50 -7.78 9.24
CA GLY A 120 -1.96 -8.42 8.02
C GLY A 120 -3.38 -8.94 8.18
N ILE A 121 -4.13 -9.07 7.08
CA ILE A 121 -5.47 -9.65 7.08
C ILE A 121 -5.45 -10.98 6.32
N TYR A 122 -6.15 -11.95 6.86
CA TYR A 122 -6.16 -13.33 6.38
C TYR A 122 -7.59 -13.84 6.17
N LEU A 123 -7.78 -14.61 5.10
CA LEU A 123 -8.97 -15.42 4.84
C LEU A 123 -8.57 -16.89 4.79
N ASN A 124 -9.17 -17.72 5.62
CA ASN A 124 -8.88 -19.17 5.68
C ASN A 124 -7.36 -19.45 5.82
N GLY A 125 -6.65 -18.64 6.59
CA GLY A 125 -5.21 -18.77 6.80
C GLY A 125 -4.32 -18.18 5.70
N LEU A 126 -4.88 -17.74 4.57
CA LEU A 126 -4.16 -17.14 3.47
C LEU A 126 -4.25 -15.61 3.54
N LYS A 127 -3.13 -14.93 3.31
CA LYS A 127 -3.05 -13.48 3.42
C LYS A 127 -3.73 -12.79 2.24
N ILE A 128 -4.54 -11.78 2.53
CA ILE A 128 -5.23 -10.95 1.53
C ILE A 128 -4.84 -9.47 1.64
N SER A 129 -4.10 -9.09 2.69
CA SER A 129 -3.73 -7.70 2.92
C SER A 129 -2.40 -7.59 3.67
N GLY A 130 -1.58 -6.65 3.24
CA GLY A 130 -0.46 -6.11 4.00
C GLY A 130 -0.75 -4.67 4.38
N SER A 131 -0.23 -4.22 5.52
CA SER A 131 -0.36 -2.83 5.95
C SER A 131 0.98 -2.24 6.38
N ALA A 132 1.06 -0.92 6.35
CA ALA A 132 2.14 -0.17 6.94
C ALA A 132 1.61 1.14 7.54
N GLN A 133 2.39 1.75 8.40
CA GLN A 133 2.03 2.97 9.10
C GLN A 133 3.21 3.90 9.26
N CYS A 134 2.89 5.17 9.42
CA CYS A 134 3.88 6.21 9.67
C CYS A 134 3.28 7.29 10.57
N LEU A 135 4.10 7.82 11.46
CA LEU A 135 3.76 8.97 12.31
C LEU A 135 4.55 10.19 11.84
N TYR A 136 3.89 11.32 11.76
CA TYR A 136 4.51 12.61 11.52
C TYR A 136 3.86 13.68 12.39
N LYS A 137 4.61 14.17 13.39
CA LYS A 137 4.09 15.07 14.44
C LYS A 137 2.87 14.42 15.12
N ASP A 138 1.73 15.09 15.09
CA ASP A 138 0.44 14.66 15.63
C ASP A 138 -0.45 13.96 14.62
N ARG A 139 0.10 13.59 13.46
CA ARG A 139 -0.64 12.90 12.40
C ARG A 139 -0.15 11.48 12.19
N VAL A 140 -1.09 10.61 11.89
CA VAL A 140 -0.85 9.22 11.54
C VAL A 140 -1.25 8.99 10.09
N LEU A 141 -0.45 8.20 9.39
CA LEU A 141 -0.83 7.54 8.15
C LEU A 141 -0.86 6.03 8.41
N TYR A 142 -1.96 5.41 8.05
CA TYR A 142 -2.09 3.97 7.93
C TYR A 142 -2.56 3.65 6.51
N HIS A 143 -1.88 2.74 5.84
CA HIS A 143 -2.32 2.22 4.56
C HIS A 143 -2.30 0.71 4.54
N CYS A 144 -3.19 0.12 3.75
CA CYS A 144 -3.22 -1.31 3.49
C CYS A 144 -3.56 -1.60 2.04
N THR A 145 -3.03 -2.73 1.56
CA THR A 145 -3.40 -3.32 0.28
C THR A 145 -4.55 -4.30 0.48
N LEU A 146 -5.39 -4.50 -0.51
CA LEU A 146 -6.38 -5.57 -0.55
C LEU A 146 -6.22 -6.32 -1.88
N LEU A 147 -5.78 -7.57 -1.82
CA LEU A 147 -5.61 -8.44 -2.98
C LEU A 147 -7.01 -8.90 -3.43
N TYR A 148 -7.65 -8.11 -4.31
CA TYR A 148 -8.98 -8.46 -4.79
C TYR A 148 -8.92 -9.48 -5.93
N ASP A 149 -8.24 -9.14 -7.03
CA ASP A 149 -8.06 -9.99 -8.22
C ASP A 149 -6.65 -9.77 -8.83
N THR A 150 -5.65 -9.70 -7.95
CA THR A 150 -4.24 -9.48 -8.27
C THR A 150 -3.65 -10.67 -9.01
N ASP A 151 -2.75 -10.45 -9.94
CA ASP A 151 -1.93 -11.51 -10.53
C ASP A 151 -0.95 -12.06 -9.47
N LEU A 152 -1.35 -13.15 -8.81
CA LEU A 152 -0.55 -13.78 -7.77
C LEU A 152 0.72 -14.43 -8.33
N THR A 153 0.76 -14.78 -9.62
CA THR A 153 1.97 -15.31 -10.26
C THR A 153 3.01 -14.21 -10.39
N ALA A 154 2.60 -13.04 -10.90
CA ALA A 154 3.45 -11.85 -10.96
C ALA A 154 3.92 -11.42 -9.56
N LEU A 155 3.03 -11.42 -8.57
CA LEU A 155 3.37 -11.13 -7.18
C LEU A 155 4.47 -12.05 -6.65
N HIS A 156 4.34 -13.38 -6.88
CA HIS A 156 5.35 -14.34 -6.43
C HIS A 156 6.68 -14.15 -7.12
N GLN A 157 6.69 -13.90 -8.43
CA GLN A 157 7.92 -13.65 -9.19
C GLN A 157 8.60 -12.35 -8.75
N ALA A 158 7.84 -11.27 -8.66
CA ALA A 158 8.37 -9.95 -8.28
C ALA A 158 9.03 -9.93 -6.90
N LEU A 159 8.44 -10.64 -5.93
CA LEU A 159 8.86 -10.62 -4.51
C LEU A 159 9.70 -11.83 -4.10
N ASN A 160 10.24 -12.59 -5.05
CA ASN A 160 11.04 -13.77 -4.78
C ASN A 160 12.38 -13.72 -5.55
N PRO A 161 13.26 -12.74 -5.22
CA PRO A 161 14.55 -12.66 -5.88
C PRO A 161 15.33 -13.93 -5.70
N GLU A 162 16.15 -14.29 -6.70
CA GLU A 162 17.11 -15.37 -6.55
C GLU A 162 18.06 -15.08 -5.39
N PRO A 163 18.44 -16.10 -4.59
CA PRO A 163 19.40 -15.89 -3.52
C PRO A 163 20.69 -15.31 -4.08
N MET A 164 21.08 -14.13 -3.62
CA MET A 164 22.39 -13.59 -3.95
C MET A 164 23.46 -14.53 -3.39
N VAL A 165 24.37 -14.99 -4.24
CA VAL A 165 25.55 -15.73 -3.81
C VAL A 165 26.33 -14.85 -2.85
N ASP A 166 26.60 -15.37 -1.65
CA ASP A 166 27.27 -14.82 -0.50
C ASP A 166 28.07 -13.52 -0.73
N ASP A 167 27.47 -12.41 -0.45
CA ASP A 167 28.20 -11.18 -0.19
C ASP A 167 28.26 -10.99 1.33
N GLU A 168 29.29 -11.53 1.96
CA GLU A 168 29.55 -11.39 3.41
C GLU A 168 29.63 -9.90 3.85
N THR A 169 29.87 -8.99 2.92
CA THR A 169 29.88 -7.54 3.17
C THR A 169 28.48 -6.99 3.38
N LEU A 170 27.43 -7.76 3.03
CA LEU A 170 26.04 -7.36 3.10
C LEU A 170 25.39 -7.66 4.47
N SER A 171 26.06 -8.35 5.37
CA SER A 171 25.53 -8.77 6.69
C SER A 171 25.45 -7.63 7.73
N SER A 172 25.97 -6.49 7.45
CA SER A 172 25.98 -5.40 8.41
C SER A 172 24.96 -4.34 8.03
N VAL A 173 23.87 -4.27 8.68
CA VAL A 173 23.10 -3.04 8.90
C VAL A 173 21.59 -3.19 8.57
N TYR A 174 20.79 -3.34 9.63
CA TYR A 174 19.41 -2.80 9.83
C TYR A 174 18.42 -2.82 8.63
N ALA A 175 18.51 -3.81 7.75
CA ALA A 175 17.43 -4.05 6.78
C ALA A 175 16.32 -4.86 7.46
N VAL A 176 15.08 -4.47 7.25
CA VAL A 176 13.92 -5.20 7.74
C VAL A 176 13.41 -6.12 6.63
N PRO A 177 13.65 -7.44 6.71
CA PRO A 177 13.21 -8.36 5.66
C PRO A 177 11.68 -8.48 5.66
N SER A 178 11.12 -8.76 4.48
CA SER A 178 9.72 -9.15 4.36
C SER A 178 9.46 -10.50 5.02
N VAL A 179 8.31 -10.63 5.65
CA VAL A 179 7.80 -11.93 6.09
C VAL A 179 6.93 -12.49 4.99
N ARG A 180 7.42 -13.53 4.34
CA ARG A 180 6.70 -14.23 3.28
C ARG A 180 5.46 -14.91 3.85
N SER A 181 4.38 -14.84 3.12
CA SER A 181 3.09 -15.43 3.49
C SER A 181 2.43 -16.01 2.24
N GLU A 182 1.76 -17.11 2.40
CA GLU A 182 0.86 -17.58 1.34
C GLU A 182 -0.30 -16.59 1.18
N VAL A 183 -0.64 -16.29 -0.05
CA VAL A 183 -1.63 -15.26 -0.39
C VAL A 183 -2.81 -15.84 -1.17
N THR A 184 -3.93 -15.13 -1.12
CA THR A 184 -5.10 -15.42 -1.97
C THR A 184 -5.79 -14.12 -2.36
N ASN A 185 -6.61 -14.17 -3.41
CA ASN A 185 -7.45 -13.07 -3.83
C ASN A 185 -8.83 -13.12 -3.15
N ILE A 186 -9.33 -11.97 -2.72
CA ILE A 186 -10.67 -11.79 -2.14
C ILE A 186 -11.74 -12.26 -3.13
N ARG A 187 -11.53 -12.04 -4.43
CA ARG A 187 -12.43 -12.45 -5.53
C ARG A 187 -12.84 -13.91 -5.49
N ARG A 188 -11.98 -14.78 -4.97
CA ARG A 188 -12.24 -16.22 -4.85
C ARG A 188 -13.23 -16.58 -3.72
N HIS A 189 -13.49 -15.63 -2.83
CA HIS A 189 -14.28 -15.83 -1.61
C HIS A 189 -15.59 -15.03 -1.59
N VAL A 190 -15.85 -14.25 -2.65
CA VAL A 190 -17.09 -13.47 -2.80
C VAL A 190 -17.88 -13.93 -4.00
N PRO A 191 -19.22 -13.72 -4.04
CA PRO A 191 -20.00 -13.87 -5.25
C PRO A 191 -19.42 -13.04 -6.41
N ALA A 192 -19.82 -13.35 -7.62
CA ALA A 192 -19.33 -12.64 -8.81
C ALA A 192 -19.37 -11.11 -8.66
N GLY A 193 -18.29 -10.45 -9.09
CA GLY A 193 -18.14 -8.99 -9.04
C GLY A 193 -16.81 -8.61 -9.69
N THR A 194 -16.68 -7.38 -10.12
CA THR A 194 -15.44 -6.83 -10.69
C THR A 194 -14.64 -6.11 -9.60
N VAL A 195 -13.38 -5.80 -9.89
CA VAL A 195 -12.58 -4.92 -9.01
C VAL A 195 -13.23 -3.53 -8.88
N THR A 196 -13.91 -3.07 -9.91
CA THR A 196 -14.66 -1.81 -9.87
C THR A 196 -15.80 -1.86 -8.86
N ASP A 197 -16.61 -2.93 -8.87
CA ASP A 197 -17.68 -3.12 -7.88
C ASP A 197 -17.10 -3.18 -6.45
N PHE A 198 -15.97 -3.81 -6.27
CA PHE A 198 -15.29 -3.88 -4.97
C PHE A 198 -14.81 -2.49 -4.50
N LYS A 199 -14.19 -1.72 -5.39
CA LYS A 199 -13.76 -0.35 -5.09
C LYS A 199 -14.92 0.55 -4.72
N GLU A 200 -16.01 0.48 -5.45
CA GLU A 200 -17.22 1.27 -5.16
C GLU A 200 -17.79 0.93 -3.80
N LYS A 201 -17.91 -0.36 -3.47
CA LYS A 201 -18.35 -0.81 -2.14
C LYS A 201 -17.42 -0.34 -1.04
N ALA A 202 -16.10 -0.46 -1.23
CA ALA A 202 -15.12 0.00 -0.26
C ALA A 202 -15.23 1.52 -0.07
N PHE A 203 -15.29 2.27 -1.17
CA PHE A 203 -15.41 3.71 -1.09
C PHE A 203 -16.70 4.17 -0.39
N GLN A 204 -17.83 3.59 -0.73
CA GLN A 204 -19.12 3.87 -0.07
C GLN A 204 -19.08 3.58 1.42
N TYR A 205 -18.49 2.44 1.80
CA TYR A 205 -18.37 2.04 3.20
C TYR A 205 -17.55 3.02 4.03
N PHE A 206 -16.35 3.36 3.55
CA PHE A 206 -15.42 4.21 4.30
C PHE A 206 -15.75 5.70 4.22
N SER A 207 -16.33 6.17 3.12
CA SER A 207 -16.77 7.56 2.98
C SER A 207 -18.03 7.87 3.80
N LYS A 208 -18.75 6.86 4.26
CA LYS A 208 -20.03 7.03 4.99
C LYS A 208 -20.99 7.96 4.25
N SER A 209 -21.10 7.80 2.94
CA SER A 209 -21.93 8.63 2.05
C SER A 209 -21.48 10.11 1.93
N GLN A 210 -20.27 10.44 2.36
CA GLN A 210 -19.71 11.76 2.03
C GLN A 210 -19.40 11.85 0.54
N SER A 211 -19.47 13.05 0.00
CA SER A 211 -19.14 13.29 -1.41
C SER A 211 -17.68 12.99 -1.72
N VAL A 212 -17.43 12.47 -2.91
CA VAL A 212 -16.07 12.29 -3.43
C VAL A 212 -15.41 13.65 -3.58
N SER A 213 -14.21 13.79 -3.02
CA SER A 213 -13.34 14.95 -3.22
C SER A 213 -12.27 14.61 -4.24
N ALA A 214 -11.90 15.58 -5.06
CA ALA A 214 -10.72 15.47 -5.93
C ALA A 214 -9.50 16.12 -5.27
N PHE A 215 -8.32 15.82 -5.77
CA PHE A 215 -7.13 16.65 -5.52
C PHE A 215 -7.35 18.03 -6.12
N THR A 216 -6.92 19.08 -5.43
CA THR A 216 -6.89 20.41 -6.03
C THR A 216 -5.76 20.52 -7.04
N ARG A 217 -5.78 21.56 -7.85
CA ARG A 217 -4.72 21.81 -8.82
C ARG A 217 -3.38 22.04 -8.13
N GLU A 218 -3.38 22.81 -7.05
CA GLU A 218 -2.20 23.11 -6.25
C GLU A 218 -1.63 21.86 -5.59
N GLU A 219 -2.49 20.97 -5.11
CA GLU A 219 -2.06 19.67 -4.59
C GLU A 219 -1.42 18.81 -5.66
N ILE A 220 -2.03 18.72 -6.85
CA ILE A 220 -1.47 17.94 -7.98
C ILE A 220 -0.11 18.49 -8.38
N GLU A 221 0.06 19.81 -8.46
CA GLU A 221 1.33 20.45 -8.79
C GLU A 221 2.40 20.12 -7.72
N ALA A 222 2.08 20.27 -6.43
CA ALA A 222 3.00 19.98 -5.33
C ALA A 222 3.32 18.49 -5.20
N ILE A 223 2.34 17.61 -5.40
CA ILE A 223 2.54 16.15 -5.41
C ILE A 223 3.45 15.74 -6.57
N ASN A 224 3.24 16.28 -7.77
CA ASN A 224 4.10 16.01 -8.92
C ASN A 224 5.52 16.54 -8.70
N GLN A 225 5.68 17.69 -8.09
CA GLN A 225 7.00 18.19 -7.72
C GLN A 225 7.72 17.20 -6.77
N LEU A 226 7.05 16.75 -5.70
CA LEU A 226 7.61 15.77 -4.77
C LEU A 226 7.89 14.41 -5.45
N ARG A 227 7.02 14.00 -6.39
CA ARG A 227 7.22 12.82 -7.22
C ARG A 227 8.53 12.91 -8.01
N GLU A 228 8.74 14.03 -8.73
CA GLU A 228 9.94 14.28 -9.53
C GLU A 228 11.20 14.43 -8.68
N GLU A 229 11.14 15.13 -7.55
CA GLU A 229 12.29 15.39 -6.68
C GLU A 229 12.72 14.17 -5.87
N LYS A 230 11.82 13.20 -5.64
CA LYS A 230 12.10 12.09 -4.74
C LYS A 230 11.70 10.73 -5.29
N TYR A 231 10.41 10.51 -5.59
CA TYR A 231 9.88 9.16 -5.71
C TYR A 231 10.31 8.42 -6.97
N ILE A 232 10.59 9.12 -8.06
CA ILE A 232 11.15 8.54 -9.28
C ILE A 232 12.69 8.49 -9.26
N GLN A 233 13.34 9.12 -8.27
CA GLN A 233 14.79 9.20 -8.21
C GLN A 233 15.42 7.87 -7.79
N LYS A 234 16.39 7.42 -8.55
CA LYS A 234 17.15 6.19 -8.25
C LYS A 234 17.82 6.25 -6.89
N GLU A 235 18.32 7.41 -6.51
CA GLU A 235 18.94 7.66 -5.21
C GLU A 235 17.99 7.36 -4.04
N TRP A 236 16.70 7.65 -4.21
CA TRP A 236 15.69 7.31 -3.21
C TRP A 236 15.31 5.83 -3.28
N ILE A 237 15.04 5.30 -4.47
CA ILE A 237 14.59 3.91 -4.67
C ILE A 237 15.67 2.94 -4.17
N TYR A 238 16.94 3.19 -4.48
CA TYR A 238 18.09 2.33 -4.18
C TYR A 238 18.83 2.73 -2.90
N SER A 239 18.28 3.62 -2.08
CA SER A 239 18.95 4.27 -0.94
C SER A 239 19.43 3.34 0.18
N ARG A 240 19.46 2.01 0.00
CA ARG A 240 20.00 1.04 0.98
C ARG A 240 20.43 -0.26 0.32
#